data_733d2a91d143d82d81e361e2fd776759
#
_entry.id   733d2a91d143d82d81e361e2fd776759
#
_cell.length_a   1.000
_cell.length_b   1.000
_cell.length_c   1.000
_cell.angle_alpha   90.00
_cell.angle_beta   90.00
_cell.angle_gamma   90.00
#
_symmetry.space_group_name_H-M   'P 1'
#
loop_
_entity.id
_entity.type
_entity.pdbx_description
1 polymer ?
#
loop_
_entity_poly.entity_id
_entity_poly.type
_entity_poly.pdbx_seq_one_letter_code
_entity_poly.pdbx_strand_id
1 'polypeptide(L)'
;MARVKGGTTARSRRKTVLKAASGYFGSNHRLFITAKEQLLHSGVYAYRDRRQKKRDFRKLWITRINAACRENEISYSKFISGITKAGLMVNRKMLSELAIDNAAAFADMVVIAKDALEGKEYKPAKVKLESKVAEKAPKKEVVEKAPAKKKVTVKKTTTK
;
A
#
# COMPACT_ATOMS: atom_id res chain seq x y z
N MET A 1 -3.84 57.37 -11.33
CA MET A 1 -3.73 56.04 -10.72
C MET A 1 -3.07 55.09 -11.70
N ALA A 2 -2.02 54.36 -11.28
CA ALA A 2 -1.38 53.36 -12.13
C ALA A 2 -2.33 52.15 -12.30
N ARG A 3 -2.64 51.77 -13.56
CA ARG A 3 -3.45 50.58 -13.85
C ARG A 3 -2.64 49.32 -13.68
N VAL A 4 -2.94 48.52 -12.68
CA VAL A 4 -2.32 47.19 -12.49
C VAL A 4 -2.96 46.18 -13.46
N LYS A 5 -2.20 45.66 -14.40
CA LYS A 5 -2.61 44.53 -15.26
C LYS A 5 -2.36 43.23 -14.50
N GLY A 6 -3.39 42.39 -14.40
CA GLY A 6 -3.29 41.10 -13.73
C GLY A 6 -2.39 40.07 -14.47
N GLY A 7 -1.12 40.34 -14.59
CA GLY A 7 -0.14 39.67 -15.44
C GLY A 7 0.00 38.15 -15.23
N THR A 8 1.17 37.68 -14.84
CA THR A 8 1.52 36.26 -14.74
C THR A 8 0.76 35.48 -13.63
N THR A 9 0.31 36.18 -12.56
CA THR A 9 -0.31 35.56 -11.38
C THR A 9 -1.61 34.81 -11.72
N ALA A 10 -2.52 35.44 -12.46
CA ALA A 10 -3.79 34.83 -12.86
C ALA A 10 -3.57 33.64 -13.81
N ARG A 11 -2.63 33.77 -14.74
CA ARG A 11 -2.23 32.69 -15.66
C ARG A 11 -1.61 31.53 -14.91
N SER A 12 -0.71 31.77 -13.97
CA SER A 12 -0.09 30.76 -13.13
C SER A 12 -1.12 29.97 -12.32
N ARG A 13 -2.05 30.67 -11.68
CA ARG A 13 -3.14 30.04 -10.91
C ARG A 13 -4.01 29.13 -11.78
N ARG A 14 -4.41 29.58 -12.97
CA ARG A 14 -5.17 28.74 -13.92
C ARG A 14 -4.37 27.55 -14.40
N LYS A 15 -3.09 27.73 -14.71
CA LYS A 15 -2.19 26.64 -15.17
C LYS A 15 -2.04 25.56 -14.11
N THR A 16 -1.96 25.90 -12.82
CA THR A 16 -1.87 24.94 -11.72
C THR A 16 -3.11 24.05 -11.66
N VAL A 17 -4.31 24.62 -11.78
CA VAL A 17 -5.57 23.85 -11.79
C VAL A 17 -5.64 22.93 -13.02
N LEU A 18 -5.35 23.44 -14.21
CA LEU A 18 -5.38 22.64 -15.43
C LEU A 18 -4.31 21.54 -15.43
N LYS A 19 -3.14 21.79 -14.83
CA LYS A 19 -2.11 20.75 -14.66
C LYS A 19 -2.59 19.64 -13.71
N ALA A 20 -3.28 19.99 -12.63
CA ALA A 20 -3.84 18.99 -11.70
C ALA A 20 -4.98 18.18 -12.34
N ALA A 21 -5.73 18.77 -13.28
CA ALA A 21 -6.79 18.10 -14.04
C ALA A 21 -6.28 17.36 -15.30
N SER A 22 -4.99 17.27 -15.49
CA SER A 22 -4.41 16.55 -16.63
C SER A 22 -4.86 15.08 -16.65
N GLY A 23 -5.27 14.59 -17.82
CA GLY A 23 -5.78 13.22 -17.97
C GLY A 23 -7.30 13.07 -17.76
N TYR A 24 -8.01 14.10 -17.35
CA TYR A 24 -9.47 14.03 -17.24
C TYR A 24 -10.14 14.03 -18.62
N PHE A 25 -11.26 13.33 -18.72
CA PHE A 25 -11.96 13.14 -19.97
C PHE A 25 -12.59 14.43 -20.50
N GLY A 26 -12.53 14.63 -21.82
CA GLY A 26 -13.23 15.70 -22.55
C GLY A 26 -12.76 17.10 -22.19
N SER A 27 -13.73 18.00 -21.90
CA SER A 27 -13.48 19.41 -21.55
C SER A 27 -12.95 19.61 -20.14
N ASN A 28 -13.04 18.61 -19.29
CA ASN A 28 -12.65 18.70 -17.85
C ASN A 28 -11.14 18.90 -17.63
N HIS A 29 -10.30 18.70 -18.65
CA HIS A 29 -8.87 19.03 -18.57
C HIS A 29 -8.50 20.32 -19.33
N ARG A 30 -9.42 20.89 -20.13
CA ARG A 30 -9.15 22.05 -21.00
C ARG A 30 -9.75 23.35 -20.45
N LEU A 31 -11.01 23.31 -20.01
CA LEU A 31 -11.73 24.47 -19.53
C LEU A 31 -11.50 24.67 -18.04
N PHE A 32 -11.10 25.87 -17.64
CA PHE A 32 -10.74 26.17 -16.24
C PHE A 32 -11.90 25.95 -15.24
N ILE A 33 -13.12 26.35 -15.60
CA ILE A 33 -14.29 26.26 -14.70
C ILE A 33 -14.62 24.78 -14.46
N THR A 34 -14.79 24.02 -15.53
CA THR A 34 -15.10 22.58 -15.45
C THR A 34 -13.99 21.78 -14.79
N ALA A 35 -12.71 22.10 -15.09
CA ALA A 35 -11.56 21.47 -14.45
C ALA A 35 -11.53 21.72 -12.94
N LYS A 36 -11.81 22.94 -12.51
CA LYS A 36 -11.86 23.30 -11.08
C LYS A 36 -12.95 22.51 -10.35
N GLU A 37 -14.15 22.45 -10.91
CA GLU A 37 -15.28 21.72 -10.36
C GLU A 37 -14.98 20.22 -10.27
N GLN A 38 -14.48 19.64 -11.34
CA GLN A 38 -14.10 18.23 -11.37
C GLN A 38 -13.02 17.88 -10.34
N LEU A 39 -12.05 18.75 -10.10
CA LEU A 39 -11.04 18.56 -9.05
C LEU A 39 -11.64 18.56 -7.65
N LEU A 40 -12.63 19.42 -7.38
CA LEU A 40 -13.33 19.42 -6.09
C LEU A 40 -14.07 18.11 -5.87
N HIS A 41 -14.84 17.63 -6.86
CA HIS A 41 -15.50 16.32 -6.79
C HIS A 41 -14.52 15.16 -6.62
N SER A 42 -13.44 15.18 -7.38
CA SER A 42 -12.37 14.20 -7.27
C SER A 42 -11.78 14.11 -5.86
N GLY A 43 -11.57 15.28 -5.23
CA GLY A 43 -11.08 15.34 -3.85
C GLY A 43 -12.04 14.72 -2.83
N VAL A 44 -13.34 15.01 -2.98
CA VAL A 44 -14.40 14.43 -2.15
C VAL A 44 -14.48 12.92 -2.34
N TYR A 45 -14.46 12.44 -3.59
CA TYR A 45 -14.49 11.01 -3.90
C TYR A 45 -13.25 10.31 -3.35
N ALA A 46 -12.07 10.88 -3.53
CA ALA A 46 -10.84 10.30 -2.99
C ALA A 46 -10.87 10.17 -1.45
N TYR A 47 -11.48 11.13 -0.73
CA TYR A 47 -11.66 11.02 0.71
C TYR A 47 -12.62 9.90 1.10
N ARG A 48 -13.78 9.82 0.46
CA ARG A 48 -14.80 8.79 0.69
C ARG A 48 -14.23 7.40 0.39
N ASP A 49 -13.60 7.23 -0.77
CA ASP A 49 -13.19 5.94 -1.28
C ASP A 49 -11.97 5.37 -0.56
N ARG A 50 -11.11 6.21 0.03
CA ARG A 50 -10.07 5.73 0.96
C ARG A 50 -10.65 4.99 2.16
N ARG A 51 -11.83 5.37 2.65
CA ARG A 51 -12.55 4.65 3.71
C ARG A 51 -13.23 3.39 3.18
N GLN A 52 -13.80 3.46 2.00
CA GLN A 52 -14.47 2.32 1.35
C GLN A 52 -13.47 1.24 0.97
N LYS A 53 -12.30 1.58 0.45
CA LYS A 53 -11.24 0.65 0.05
C LYS A 53 -10.91 -0.39 1.14
N LYS A 54 -10.89 0.03 2.41
CA LYS A 54 -10.65 -0.90 3.54
C LYS A 54 -11.73 -1.98 3.64
N ARG A 55 -12.99 -1.64 3.38
CA ARG A 55 -14.13 -2.56 3.40
C ARG A 55 -14.08 -3.50 2.20
N ASP A 56 -13.72 -2.99 1.03
CA ASP A 56 -13.66 -3.76 -0.20
C ASP A 56 -12.55 -4.80 -0.16
N PHE A 57 -11.36 -4.44 0.33
CA PHE A 57 -10.28 -5.40 0.55
C PHE A 57 -10.65 -6.46 1.59
N ARG A 58 -11.34 -6.09 2.66
CA ARG A 58 -11.81 -7.07 3.64
C ARG A 58 -12.80 -8.07 3.02
N LYS A 59 -13.73 -7.62 2.18
CA LYS A 59 -14.63 -8.52 1.44
C LYS A 59 -13.85 -9.49 0.57
N LEU A 60 -12.87 -8.99 -0.18
CA LEU A 60 -12.01 -9.82 -1.04
C LEU A 60 -11.26 -10.89 -0.24
N TRP A 61 -10.65 -10.54 0.88
CA TRP A 61 -9.98 -11.52 1.75
C TRP A 61 -10.95 -12.59 2.27
N ILE A 62 -12.14 -12.19 2.72
CA ILE A 62 -13.16 -13.11 3.20
C ILE A 62 -13.58 -14.09 2.08
N THR A 63 -13.78 -13.59 0.85
CA THR A 63 -14.13 -14.44 -0.30
C THR A 63 -13.05 -15.48 -0.59
N ARG A 64 -11.78 -15.08 -0.58
CA ARG A 64 -10.62 -15.97 -0.80
C ARG A 64 -10.51 -17.03 0.29
N ILE A 65 -10.57 -16.63 1.56
CA ILE A 65 -10.53 -17.57 2.69
C ILE A 65 -11.73 -18.53 2.62
N ASN A 66 -12.93 -18.04 2.29
CA ASN A 66 -14.11 -18.89 2.19
C ASN A 66 -14.00 -19.93 1.09
N ALA A 67 -13.39 -19.60 -0.06
CA ALA A 67 -13.11 -20.56 -1.12
C ALA A 67 -12.20 -21.70 -0.61
N ALA A 68 -11.06 -21.35 -0.01
CA ALA A 68 -10.12 -22.32 0.56
C ALA A 68 -10.74 -23.15 1.73
N CYS A 69 -11.61 -22.54 2.53
CA CYS A 69 -12.33 -23.26 3.56
C CYS A 69 -13.28 -24.33 2.97
N ARG A 70 -13.97 -24.01 1.86
CA ARG A 70 -14.86 -24.96 1.18
C ARG A 70 -14.12 -26.15 0.60
N GLU A 71 -12.92 -25.92 0.04
CA GLU A 71 -12.03 -26.99 -0.43
C GLU A 71 -11.64 -27.95 0.70
N ASN A 72 -11.54 -27.45 1.94
CA ASN A 72 -11.23 -28.22 3.14
C ASN A 72 -12.46 -28.65 3.95
N GLU A 73 -13.65 -28.59 3.36
CA GLU A 73 -14.92 -29.04 3.95
C GLU A 73 -15.31 -28.36 5.27
N ILE A 74 -14.93 -27.11 5.44
CA ILE A 74 -15.30 -26.28 6.60
C ILE A 74 -15.98 -24.98 6.17
N SER A 75 -16.94 -24.47 6.94
CA SER A 75 -17.50 -23.15 6.69
C SER A 75 -16.61 -22.05 7.26
N TYR A 76 -16.56 -20.89 6.60
CA TYR A 76 -15.78 -19.73 7.04
C TYR A 76 -16.07 -19.34 8.50
N SER A 77 -17.34 -19.39 8.93
CA SER A 77 -17.71 -19.01 10.30
C SER A 77 -17.13 -19.97 11.34
N LYS A 78 -17.20 -21.30 11.06
CA LYS A 78 -16.59 -22.33 11.93
C LYS A 78 -15.09 -22.19 11.96
N PHE A 79 -14.45 -21.96 10.81
CA PHE A 79 -13.00 -21.76 10.73
C PHE A 79 -12.53 -20.57 11.58
N ILE A 80 -13.15 -19.40 11.45
CA ILE A 80 -12.78 -18.22 12.25
C ILE A 80 -13.06 -18.45 13.75
N SER A 81 -14.17 -19.09 14.10
CA SER A 81 -14.47 -19.45 15.50
C SER A 81 -13.42 -20.39 16.07
N GLY A 82 -13.02 -21.42 15.28
CA GLY A 82 -11.99 -22.37 15.69
C GLY A 82 -10.62 -21.73 15.92
N ILE A 83 -10.16 -20.87 14.98
CA ILE A 83 -8.91 -20.12 15.13
C ILE A 83 -8.94 -19.21 16.38
N THR A 84 -10.06 -18.54 16.60
CA THR A 84 -10.20 -17.67 17.78
C THR A 84 -10.16 -18.47 19.07
N LYS A 85 -10.81 -19.66 19.13
CA LYS A 85 -10.76 -20.57 20.27
C LYS A 85 -9.36 -21.16 20.49
N ALA A 86 -8.62 -21.45 19.41
CA ALA A 86 -7.23 -21.87 19.47
C ALA A 86 -6.27 -20.76 19.96
N GLY A 87 -6.75 -19.53 20.15
CA GLY A 87 -5.93 -18.39 20.56
C GLY A 87 -5.02 -17.82 19.48
N LEU A 88 -5.21 -18.20 18.22
CA LEU A 88 -4.40 -17.75 17.11
C LEU A 88 -4.89 -16.39 16.57
N MET A 89 -4.10 -15.33 16.83
CA MET A 89 -4.38 -13.96 16.42
C MET A 89 -3.82 -13.65 15.02
N VAL A 90 -4.38 -14.28 13.99
CA VAL A 90 -3.95 -14.07 12.59
C VAL A 90 -4.86 -13.11 11.86
N ASN A 91 -4.28 -12.14 11.14
CA ASN A 91 -5.02 -11.18 10.35
C ASN A 91 -5.61 -11.84 9.07
N ARG A 92 -6.82 -11.42 8.68
CA ARG A 92 -7.50 -11.92 7.46
C ARG A 92 -6.69 -11.73 6.18
N LYS A 93 -5.90 -10.66 6.09
CA LYS A 93 -4.99 -10.45 4.98
C LYS A 93 -3.99 -11.61 4.88
N MET A 94 -3.30 -11.91 5.98
CA MET A 94 -2.32 -13.00 6.03
C MET A 94 -2.97 -14.35 5.73
N LEU A 95 -4.17 -14.62 6.27
CA LEU A 95 -4.90 -15.85 5.96
C LEU A 95 -5.27 -15.96 4.48
N SER A 96 -5.61 -14.85 3.82
CA SER A 96 -5.92 -14.87 2.39
C SER A 96 -4.68 -15.04 1.51
N GLU A 97 -3.53 -14.54 1.92
CA GLU A 97 -2.24 -14.76 1.27
C GLU A 97 -1.81 -16.22 1.46
N LEU A 98 -1.89 -16.74 2.68
CA LEU A 98 -1.58 -18.14 2.99
C LEU A 98 -2.46 -19.11 2.17
N ALA A 99 -3.74 -18.82 2.01
CA ALA A 99 -4.66 -19.64 1.24
C ALA A 99 -4.32 -19.71 -0.26
N ILE A 100 -3.62 -18.70 -0.81
CA ILE A 100 -3.20 -18.67 -2.22
C ILE A 100 -1.81 -19.29 -2.39
N ASP A 101 -0.85 -18.83 -1.56
CA ASP A 101 0.57 -19.15 -1.73
C ASP A 101 0.92 -20.55 -1.17
N ASN A 102 0.23 -20.97 -0.09
CA ASN A 102 0.52 -22.21 0.65
C ASN A 102 -0.76 -22.93 1.09
N ALA A 103 -1.41 -23.61 0.17
CA ALA A 103 -2.63 -24.37 0.45
C ALA A 103 -2.42 -25.46 1.53
N ALA A 104 -1.23 -26.09 1.58
CA ALA A 104 -0.90 -27.09 2.60
C ALA A 104 -0.88 -26.47 4.01
N ALA A 105 -0.19 -25.35 4.19
CA ALA A 105 -0.15 -24.66 5.47
C ALA A 105 -1.54 -24.10 5.87
N PHE A 106 -2.39 -23.76 4.90
CA PHE A 106 -3.77 -23.40 5.19
C PHE A 106 -4.59 -24.61 5.65
N ALA A 107 -4.39 -25.79 5.07
CA ALA A 107 -5.02 -27.03 5.52
C ALA A 107 -4.64 -27.39 6.96
N ASP A 108 -3.38 -27.21 7.34
CA ASP A 108 -2.93 -27.39 8.73
C ASP A 108 -3.67 -26.44 9.69
N MET A 109 -3.87 -25.18 9.29
CA MET A 109 -4.68 -24.22 10.06
C MET A 109 -6.14 -24.64 10.19
N VAL A 110 -6.70 -25.29 9.17
CA VAL A 110 -8.06 -25.83 9.22
C VAL A 110 -8.15 -27.01 10.21
N VAL A 111 -7.14 -27.89 10.27
CA VAL A 111 -7.08 -28.99 11.23
C VAL A 111 -7.06 -28.42 12.65
N ILE A 112 -6.18 -27.45 12.92
CA ILE A 112 -6.12 -26.76 14.22
C ILE A 112 -7.47 -26.15 14.59
N ALA A 113 -8.16 -25.53 13.62
CA ALA A 113 -9.47 -24.94 13.86
C ALA A 113 -10.54 -25.99 14.17
N LYS A 114 -10.53 -27.16 13.50
CA LYS A 114 -11.43 -28.27 13.77
C LYS A 114 -11.19 -28.86 15.17
N ASP A 115 -9.93 -29.12 15.53
CA ASP A 115 -9.56 -29.62 16.86
C ASP A 115 -9.94 -28.67 17.99
N ALA A 116 -9.78 -27.37 17.80
CA ALA A 116 -10.20 -26.35 18.77
C ALA A 116 -11.74 -26.26 18.91
N LEU A 117 -12.48 -26.56 17.88
CA LEU A 117 -13.96 -26.64 17.94
C LEU A 117 -14.40 -27.86 18.74
N GLU A 118 -13.67 -28.98 18.67
CA GLU A 118 -13.89 -30.20 19.42
C GLU A 118 -13.44 -30.09 20.90
N GLY A 119 -12.82 -28.95 21.28
CA GLY A 119 -12.37 -28.72 22.66
C GLY A 119 -10.96 -29.21 22.96
N LYS A 120 -10.18 -29.59 21.96
CA LYS A 120 -8.76 -29.92 22.11
C LYS A 120 -7.96 -28.64 22.28
N GLU A 121 -7.10 -28.55 23.30
CA GLU A 121 -6.20 -27.42 23.49
C GLU A 121 -5.08 -27.43 22.44
N TYR A 122 -4.97 -26.34 21.68
CA TYR A 122 -3.84 -26.15 20.78
C TYR A 122 -2.59 -25.79 21.58
N LYS A 123 -1.61 -26.69 21.60
CA LYS A 123 -0.27 -26.40 22.11
C LYS A 123 0.63 -26.04 20.93
N PRO A 124 1.05 -24.77 20.78
CA PRO A 124 1.95 -24.39 19.69
C PRO A 124 3.24 -25.20 19.82
N ALA A 125 3.58 -25.97 18.78
CA ALA A 125 4.87 -26.59 18.68
C ALA A 125 5.93 -25.50 18.77
N LYS A 126 6.87 -25.60 19.73
CA LYS A 126 8.00 -24.68 19.82
C LYS A 126 8.87 -24.91 18.58
N VAL A 127 8.61 -24.11 17.54
CA VAL A 127 9.49 -24.05 16.38
C VAL A 127 10.83 -23.54 16.89
N LYS A 128 11.82 -24.42 17.00
CA LYS A 128 13.21 -24.02 17.11
C LYS A 128 13.51 -23.27 15.82
N LEU A 129 13.51 -21.93 15.89
CA LEU A 129 14.08 -21.09 14.84
C LEU A 129 15.56 -21.40 14.80
N GLU A 130 15.94 -22.46 14.08
CA GLU A 130 17.30 -22.63 13.65
C GLU A 130 17.62 -21.41 12.78
N SER A 131 18.49 -20.60 13.29
CA SER A 131 19.01 -19.37 12.68
C SER A 131 19.78 -19.69 11.39
N LYS A 132 19.09 -20.03 10.30
CA LYS A 132 19.65 -20.11 8.94
C LYS A 132 19.62 -18.76 8.23
N VAL A 133 19.67 -17.65 8.96
CA VAL A 133 19.84 -16.32 8.39
C VAL A 133 21.16 -15.72 8.87
N ALA A 134 22.24 -16.49 8.68
CA ALA A 134 23.58 -15.95 8.84
C ALA A 134 24.51 -16.57 7.77
N GLU A 135 24.23 -16.28 6.48
CA GLU A 135 25.27 -16.35 5.45
C GLU A 135 24.69 -15.94 4.10
N LYS A 136 24.50 -14.65 3.89
CA LYS A 136 24.55 -13.98 2.58
C LYS A 136 24.26 -12.48 2.74
N ALA A 137 25.08 -11.79 3.53
CA ALA A 137 25.26 -10.37 3.35
C ALA A 137 26.39 -10.19 2.31
N PRO A 138 26.17 -9.63 1.13
CA PRO A 138 27.25 -9.25 0.26
C PRO A 138 28.00 -8.11 0.93
N LYS A 139 29.31 -8.31 1.18
CA LYS A 139 30.25 -7.29 1.60
C LYS A 139 30.15 -6.14 0.58
N LYS A 140 29.55 -5.01 0.95
CA LYS A 140 29.70 -3.77 0.21
C LYS A 140 31.12 -3.29 0.40
N GLU A 141 31.92 -3.40 -0.65
CA GLU A 141 33.20 -2.69 -0.74
C GLU A 141 32.92 -1.21 -0.65
N VAL A 142 33.47 -0.61 0.39
CA VAL A 142 33.48 0.84 0.59
C VAL A 142 34.51 1.40 -0.40
N VAL A 143 34.03 1.85 -1.56
CA VAL A 143 34.86 2.65 -2.46
C VAL A 143 34.95 4.05 -1.86
N GLU A 144 36.11 4.31 -1.24
CA GLU A 144 36.52 5.59 -0.73
C GLU A 144 36.69 6.59 -1.89
N LYS A 145 35.67 7.45 -2.10
CA LYS A 145 35.79 8.58 -3.04
C LYS A 145 36.35 9.78 -2.33
N ALA A 146 37.61 10.06 -2.60
CA ALA A 146 38.30 11.30 -2.22
C ALA A 146 37.54 12.55 -2.74
N PRO A 147 37.47 13.66 -1.97
CA PRO A 147 36.80 14.87 -2.40
C PRO A 147 37.66 15.69 -3.35
N ALA A 148 37.27 15.82 -4.60
CA ALA A 148 37.89 16.73 -5.57
C ALA A 148 37.56 18.19 -5.23
N LYS A 149 38.56 18.94 -4.72
CA LYS A 149 38.50 20.38 -4.54
C LYS A 149 38.49 21.09 -5.90
N LYS A 150 37.34 21.63 -6.32
CA LYS A 150 37.27 22.58 -7.45
C LYS A 150 37.74 23.97 -6.99
N LYS A 151 38.90 24.40 -7.47
CA LYS A 151 39.37 25.77 -7.39
C LYS A 151 38.54 26.65 -8.31
N VAL A 152 37.80 27.61 -7.75
CA VAL A 152 37.15 28.69 -8.50
C VAL A 152 38.19 29.78 -8.75
N THR A 153 38.63 29.95 -9.97
CA THR A 153 39.44 31.06 -10.42
C THR A 153 38.52 32.21 -10.84
N VAL A 154 38.51 33.26 -10.01
CA VAL A 154 37.87 34.53 -10.35
C VAL A 154 38.82 35.32 -11.28
N LYS A 155 38.39 35.49 -12.53
CA LYS A 155 39.06 36.43 -13.45
C LYS A 155 38.53 37.83 -13.21
N LYS A 156 39.40 38.73 -12.67
CA LYS A 156 39.19 40.19 -12.67
C LYS A 156 39.38 40.70 -14.09
N THR A 157 38.35 41.23 -14.71
CA THR A 157 38.46 42.05 -15.93
C THR A 157 38.53 43.51 -15.51
N THR A 158 39.68 44.11 -15.72
CA THR A 158 39.89 45.54 -15.58
C THR A 158 39.48 46.22 -16.88
N THR A 159 38.55 47.15 -16.77
CA THR A 159 38.15 47.99 -17.90
C THR A 159 38.98 49.27 -17.90
N LYS A 160 39.43 49.63 -19.06
CA LYS A 160 39.95 50.94 -19.38
C LYS A 160 38.92 51.70 -20.20
#